data_1f56f8036e70efc1ae58f5bff7662b6e
#
_entry.id   1f56f8036e70efc1ae58f5bff7662b6e
#
_cell.length_a   1.000
_cell.length_b   1.000
_cell.length_c   1.000
_cell.angle_alpha   90.00
_cell.angle_beta   90.00
_cell.angle_gamma   90.00
#
_symmetry.space_group_name_H-M   'P 1'
#
loop_
_entity.id
_entity.type
_entity.pdbx_description
1 polymer ?
#
loop_
_entity_poly.entity_id
_entity_poly.type
_entity_poly.pdbx_seq_one_letter_code
_entity_poly.pdbx_strand_id
1 'polypeptide(L)'
;MNEFNGSPIDQLKQLMERLRHPTEGCPWDREQTFETVAPYTIEEAYEVEDAIARKDSEAICEELGDLLLQIVFHSRMAEEQGLFDFDTVAKKITNKMIERHPHVFGQEEQRSQTHHSEAWENQKTLERKQKNKGSSGTLDGVALALPALMRSEKLIKRVKRAGYELTQPEHLLERFQDKLEQNHSPVKDNDQESQNENWIGELFFM
;
A
#
# COMPACT_ATOMS: atom_id res chain seq x y z
N MET A 1 -14.03 12.58 32.78
CA MET A 1 -15.08 13.16 31.90
C MET A 1 -14.44 13.37 30.54
N ASN A 2 -15.07 12.91 29.49
CA ASN A 2 -14.52 13.07 28.13
C ASN A 2 -14.66 14.54 27.73
N GLU A 3 -13.53 15.24 27.55
CA GLU A 3 -13.51 16.68 27.19
C GLU A 3 -13.85 16.91 25.70
N PHE A 4 -13.92 15.83 24.91
CA PHE A 4 -14.12 15.89 23.48
C PHE A 4 -15.60 15.74 23.10
N ASN A 5 -16.03 16.45 22.04
CA ASN A 5 -17.39 16.53 21.58
C ASN A 5 -17.58 15.96 20.17
N GLY A 6 -18.82 15.61 19.81
CA GLY A 6 -19.15 15.10 18.47
C GLY A 6 -19.12 13.58 18.38
N SER A 7 -19.02 13.08 17.14
CA SER A 7 -18.92 11.66 16.86
C SER A 7 -17.60 11.06 17.37
N PRO A 8 -17.47 9.74 17.52
CA PRO A 8 -16.19 9.13 17.92
C PRO A 8 -15.00 9.54 17.05
N ILE A 9 -15.21 9.73 15.77
CA ILE A 9 -14.15 10.18 14.87
C ILE A 9 -13.77 11.67 15.09
N ASP A 10 -14.77 12.52 15.43
CA ASP A 10 -14.48 13.92 15.77
C ASP A 10 -13.69 14.00 17.07
N GLN A 11 -14.02 13.15 18.05
CA GLN A 11 -13.30 13.05 19.31
C GLN A 11 -11.83 12.59 19.09
N LEU A 12 -11.60 11.62 18.20
CA LEU A 12 -10.25 11.16 17.86
C LEU A 12 -9.43 12.27 17.15
N LYS A 13 -10.06 13.03 16.26
CA LYS A 13 -9.43 14.19 15.60
C LYS A 13 -9.04 15.26 16.64
N GLN A 14 -9.94 15.59 17.55
CA GLN A 14 -9.68 16.56 18.65
C GLN A 14 -8.59 16.06 19.60
N LEU A 15 -8.55 14.75 19.91
CA LEU A 15 -7.48 14.14 20.69
C LEU A 15 -6.13 14.34 20.01
N MET A 16 -6.02 14.05 18.73
CA MET A 16 -4.76 14.21 17.98
C MET A 16 -4.34 15.69 17.89
N GLU A 17 -5.28 16.61 17.69
CA GLU A 17 -5.03 18.04 17.73
C GLU A 17 -4.46 18.47 19.09
N ARG A 18 -5.01 17.94 20.19
CA ARG A 18 -4.50 18.21 21.53
C ARG A 18 -3.12 17.61 21.78
N LEU A 19 -2.88 16.37 21.35
CA LEU A 19 -1.57 15.72 21.48
C LEU A 19 -0.48 16.48 20.71
N ARG A 20 -0.79 17.03 19.55
CA ARG A 20 0.14 17.79 18.72
C ARG A 20 0.11 19.30 18.94
N HIS A 21 -0.61 19.78 19.98
CA HIS A 21 -0.65 21.23 20.25
C HIS A 21 0.77 21.80 20.46
N PRO A 22 1.13 22.93 19.82
CA PRO A 22 2.53 23.39 19.75
C PRO A 22 3.20 23.64 21.12
N THR A 23 2.45 24.05 22.14
CA THR A 23 2.97 24.38 23.47
C THR A 23 2.52 23.40 24.55
N GLU A 24 1.30 22.87 24.47
CA GLU A 24 0.66 22.09 25.53
C GLU A 24 0.55 20.60 25.17
N GLY A 25 0.91 20.21 23.94
CA GLY A 25 0.83 18.83 23.46
C GLY A 25 1.93 17.93 24.02
N CYS A 26 1.79 16.65 23.75
CA CYS A 26 2.78 15.65 24.10
C CYS A 26 4.10 15.89 23.34
N PRO A 27 5.24 15.98 24.03
CA PRO A 27 6.53 16.21 23.37
C PRO A 27 6.85 15.19 22.26
N TRP A 28 6.56 13.91 22.51
CA TRP A 28 6.81 12.84 21.55
C TRP A 28 5.94 13.00 20.30
N ASP A 29 4.62 13.18 20.45
CA ASP A 29 3.71 13.33 19.31
C ASP A 29 4.04 14.54 18.45
N ARG A 30 4.48 15.65 19.07
CA ARG A 30 4.84 16.90 18.39
C ARG A 30 6.07 16.75 17.49
N GLU A 31 7.03 15.93 17.89
CA GLU A 31 8.30 15.71 17.17
C GLU A 31 8.14 14.78 15.97
N GLN A 32 7.02 14.04 15.88
CA GLN A 32 6.82 13.08 14.80
C GLN A 32 6.65 13.74 13.43
N THR A 33 7.18 13.07 12.42
CA THR A 33 7.05 13.39 10.99
C THR A 33 6.38 12.23 10.24
N PHE A 34 6.04 12.42 8.96
CA PHE A 34 5.51 11.34 8.13
C PHE A 34 6.44 10.12 8.11
N GLU A 35 7.75 10.37 8.04
CA GLU A 35 8.77 9.34 7.96
C GLU A 35 8.90 8.56 9.26
N THR A 36 8.80 9.23 10.41
CA THR A 36 8.91 8.58 11.73
C THR A 36 7.66 7.78 12.10
N VAL A 37 6.50 8.17 11.60
CA VAL A 37 5.21 7.48 11.85
C VAL A 37 4.94 6.37 10.83
N ALA A 38 5.49 6.44 9.62
CA ALA A 38 5.25 5.44 8.57
C ALA A 38 5.54 3.98 8.98
N PRO A 39 6.62 3.66 9.74
CA PRO A 39 6.85 2.30 10.23
C PRO A 39 5.70 1.76 11.10
N TYR A 40 5.17 2.56 12.02
CA TYR A 40 4.03 2.17 12.87
C TYR A 40 2.78 1.88 12.03
N THR A 41 2.50 2.68 11.00
CA THR A 41 1.37 2.41 10.09
C THR A 41 1.47 1.02 9.43
N ILE A 42 2.68 0.54 9.15
CA ILE A 42 2.92 -0.79 8.59
C ILE A 42 2.76 -1.87 9.67
N GLU A 43 3.26 -1.60 10.88
CA GLU A 43 3.15 -2.46 12.05
C GLU A 43 1.66 -2.74 12.37
N GLU A 44 0.85 -1.70 12.56
CA GLU A 44 -0.59 -1.84 12.82
C GLU A 44 -1.32 -2.62 11.72
N ALA A 45 -0.92 -2.43 10.46
CA ALA A 45 -1.52 -3.20 9.36
C ALA A 45 -1.19 -4.71 9.44
N TYR A 46 -0.01 -5.09 9.94
CA TYR A 46 0.34 -6.49 10.19
C TYR A 46 -0.35 -7.04 11.44
N GLU A 47 -0.56 -6.23 12.48
CA GLU A 47 -1.27 -6.63 13.70
C GLU A 47 -2.76 -6.89 13.40
N VAL A 48 -3.38 -6.06 12.56
CA VAL A 48 -4.73 -6.34 12.01
C VAL A 48 -4.75 -7.69 11.28
N GLU A 49 -3.76 -8.00 10.45
CA GLU A 49 -3.70 -9.27 9.70
C GLU A 49 -3.54 -10.46 10.64
N ASP A 50 -2.67 -10.36 11.65
CA ASP A 50 -2.47 -11.40 12.66
C ASP A 50 -3.73 -11.65 13.49
N ALA A 51 -4.40 -10.59 13.95
CA ALA A 51 -5.67 -10.69 14.67
C ALA A 51 -6.76 -11.39 13.83
N ILE A 52 -6.83 -11.09 12.52
CA ILE A 52 -7.72 -11.77 11.57
C ILE A 52 -7.35 -13.26 11.45
N ALA A 53 -6.06 -13.59 11.31
CA ALA A 53 -5.59 -14.97 11.20
C ALA A 53 -5.94 -15.80 12.45
N ARG A 54 -5.86 -15.19 13.63
CA ARG A 54 -6.27 -15.77 14.92
C ARG A 54 -7.79 -15.84 15.11
N LYS A 55 -8.58 -15.14 14.28
CA LYS A 55 -10.06 -15.01 14.41
C LYS A 55 -10.48 -14.37 15.72
N ASP A 56 -9.67 -13.47 16.25
CA ASP A 56 -9.90 -12.74 17.49
C ASP A 56 -10.62 -11.42 17.20
N SER A 57 -11.93 -11.39 17.40
CA SER A 57 -12.73 -10.21 17.07
C SER A 57 -12.47 -9.00 17.96
N GLU A 58 -12.02 -9.23 19.20
CA GLU A 58 -11.66 -8.15 20.12
C GLU A 58 -10.35 -7.52 19.69
N ALA A 59 -9.32 -8.31 19.44
CA ALA A 59 -8.05 -7.84 18.90
C ALA A 59 -8.24 -7.15 17.52
N ILE A 60 -9.06 -7.69 16.60
CA ILE A 60 -9.35 -7.03 15.33
C ILE A 60 -9.92 -5.60 15.56
N CYS A 61 -10.75 -5.42 16.56
CA CYS A 61 -11.33 -4.10 16.87
C CYS A 61 -10.26 -3.14 17.42
N GLU A 62 -9.36 -3.63 18.28
CA GLU A 62 -8.25 -2.87 18.84
C GLU A 62 -7.29 -2.42 17.74
N GLU A 63 -6.77 -3.36 16.96
CA GLU A 63 -5.76 -3.09 15.91
C GLU A 63 -6.33 -2.20 14.77
N LEU A 64 -7.62 -2.34 14.44
CA LEU A 64 -8.27 -1.40 13.53
C LEU A 64 -8.37 0.02 14.13
N GLY A 65 -8.48 0.13 15.45
CA GLY A 65 -8.43 1.41 16.16
C GLY A 65 -7.05 2.06 16.05
N ASP A 66 -5.99 1.28 16.25
CA ASP A 66 -4.60 1.75 16.17
C ASP A 66 -4.23 2.12 14.72
N LEU A 67 -4.64 1.34 13.74
CA LEU A 67 -4.49 1.72 12.33
C LEU A 67 -5.27 3.00 11.98
N LEU A 68 -6.48 3.20 12.54
CA LEU A 68 -7.25 4.43 12.36
C LEU A 68 -6.53 5.62 13.01
N LEU A 69 -5.91 5.43 14.18
CA LEU A 69 -5.09 6.45 14.83
C LEU A 69 -3.94 6.89 13.92
N GLN A 70 -3.24 5.97 13.26
CA GLN A 70 -2.18 6.32 12.31
C GLN A 70 -2.70 7.19 11.16
N ILE A 71 -3.89 6.89 10.63
CA ILE A 71 -4.51 7.70 9.58
C ILE A 71 -4.83 9.12 10.07
N VAL A 72 -5.38 9.26 11.27
CA VAL A 72 -5.68 10.57 11.86
C VAL A 72 -4.40 11.34 12.15
N PHE A 73 -3.35 10.67 12.63
CA PHE A 73 -2.04 11.27 12.90
C PHE A 73 -1.42 11.86 11.63
N HIS A 74 -1.31 11.06 10.57
CA HIS A 74 -0.82 11.54 9.28
C HIS A 74 -1.67 12.70 8.73
N SER A 75 -2.99 12.62 8.87
CA SER A 75 -3.88 13.69 8.42
C SER A 75 -3.67 14.98 9.20
N ARG A 76 -3.42 14.90 10.51
CA ARG A 76 -3.12 16.07 11.35
C ARG A 76 -1.78 16.72 10.98
N MET A 77 -0.73 15.91 10.74
CA MET A 77 0.55 16.44 10.26
C MET A 77 0.41 17.13 8.90
N ALA A 78 -0.43 16.59 8.01
CA ALA A 78 -0.70 17.22 6.72
C ALA A 78 -1.46 18.55 6.86
N GLU A 79 -2.44 18.62 7.76
CA GLU A 79 -3.21 19.83 8.06
C GLU A 79 -2.30 20.93 8.61
N GLU A 80 -1.39 20.61 9.52
CA GLU A 80 -0.39 21.55 10.07
C GLU A 80 0.52 22.14 8.98
N GLN A 81 0.76 21.40 7.91
CA GLN A 81 1.53 21.83 6.74
C GLN A 81 0.67 22.49 5.65
N GLY A 82 -0.64 22.62 5.83
CA GLY A 82 -1.57 23.17 4.85
C GLY A 82 -1.75 22.31 3.59
N LEU A 83 -1.51 21.00 3.67
CA LEU A 83 -1.57 20.08 2.53
C LEU A 83 -2.98 19.50 2.33
N PHE A 84 -3.50 18.84 3.35
CA PHE A 84 -4.85 18.26 3.41
C PHE A 84 -5.20 17.88 4.85
N ASP A 85 -6.47 17.59 5.09
CA ASP A 85 -7.03 17.15 6.36
C ASP A 85 -7.63 15.73 6.28
N PHE A 86 -8.09 15.21 7.41
CA PHE A 86 -8.76 13.91 7.49
C PHE A 86 -10.01 13.84 6.62
N ASP A 87 -10.81 14.89 6.59
CA ASP A 87 -12.07 14.91 5.82
C ASP A 87 -11.79 14.83 4.32
N THR A 88 -10.70 15.45 3.87
CA THR A 88 -10.20 15.33 2.50
C THR A 88 -9.79 13.89 2.16
N VAL A 89 -9.11 13.20 3.08
CA VAL A 89 -8.74 11.78 2.91
C VAL A 89 -9.99 10.92 2.78
N ALA A 90 -10.92 11.08 3.72
CA ALA A 90 -12.20 10.33 3.72
C ALA A 90 -13.01 10.59 2.45
N LYS A 91 -13.14 11.85 2.03
CA LYS A 91 -13.86 12.23 0.81
C LYS A 91 -13.21 11.64 -0.44
N LYS A 92 -11.88 11.66 -0.54
CA LYS A 92 -11.16 11.09 -1.68
C LYS A 92 -11.38 9.59 -1.81
N ILE A 93 -11.35 8.83 -0.71
CA ILE A 93 -11.59 7.39 -0.78
C ILE A 93 -13.06 7.08 -1.07
N THR A 94 -14.00 7.82 -0.49
CA THR A 94 -15.43 7.67 -0.76
C THR A 94 -15.74 7.87 -2.24
N ASN A 95 -15.30 8.97 -2.83
CA ASN A 95 -15.50 9.24 -4.26
C ASN A 95 -14.91 8.14 -5.13
N LYS A 96 -13.69 7.71 -4.84
CA LYS A 96 -13.03 6.61 -5.54
C LYS A 96 -13.83 5.30 -5.46
N MET A 97 -14.43 4.99 -4.30
CA MET A 97 -15.24 3.78 -4.15
C MET A 97 -16.55 3.88 -4.93
N ILE A 98 -17.21 5.04 -4.94
CA ILE A 98 -18.39 5.29 -5.76
C ILE A 98 -18.08 5.11 -7.24
N GLU A 99 -17.01 5.73 -7.73
CA GLU A 99 -16.58 5.63 -9.13
C GLU A 99 -16.23 4.21 -9.57
N ARG A 100 -15.66 3.41 -8.67
CA ARG A 100 -15.26 2.02 -8.94
C ARG A 100 -16.39 1.00 -8.81
N HIS A 101 -17.56 1.42 -8.29
CA HIS A 101 -18.72 0.55 -8.10
C HIS A 101 -19.96 1.10 -8.83
N PRO A 102 -19.88 1.33 -10.16
CA PRO A 102 -21.02 1.87 -10.90
C PRO A 102 -22.24 0.95 -10.86
N HIS A 103 -22.03 -0.33 -10.65
CA HIS A 103 -23.07 -1.34 -10.43
C HIS A 103 -23.88 -1.15 -9.13
N VAL A 104 -23.31 -0.47 -8.14
CA VAL A 104 -23.98 -0.16 -6.87
C VAL A 104 -24.51 1.26 -6.89
N PHE A 105 -23.71 2.21 -7.35
CA PHE A 105 -23.95 3.64 -7.25
C PHE A 105 -24.33 4.31 -8.56
N GLY A 106 -24.19 3.61 -9.70
CA GLY A 106 -24.49 4.12 -11.04
C GLY A 106 -25.98 4.10 -11.39
N GLN A 107 -26.29 4.47 -12.65
CA GLN A 107 -27.64 4.41 -13.20
C GLN A 107 -28.07 2.95 -13.43
N GLU A 108 -29.39 2.76 -13.66
CA GLU A 108 -30.01 1.43 -13.70
C GLU A 108 -29.40 0.48 -14.75
N GLU A 109 -28.99 1.04 -15.89
CA GLU A 109 -28.31 0.31 -16.97
C GLU A 109 -26.92 -0.19 -16.56
N GLN A 110 -26.22 0.52 -15.66
CA GLN A 110 -24.91 0.13 -15.14
C GLN A 110 -25.01 -0.88 -13.99
N ARG A 111 -26.15 -0.92 -13.28
CA ARG A 111 -26.42 -1.85 -12.18
C ARG A 111 -26.66 -3.28 -12.65
N SER A 112 -27.09 -3.45 -13.91
CA SER A 112 -27.36 -4.76 -14.52
C SER A 112 -26.09 -5.50 -15.01
N GLN A 113 -24.95 -4.85 -15.03
CA GLN A 113 -23.70 -5.46 -15.49
C GLN A 113 -23.09 -6.35 -14.38
N THR A 114 -22.91 -7.61 -14.71
CA THR A 114 -22.26 -8.59 -13.83
C THR A 114 -20.81 -8.19 -13.58
N HIS A 115 -20.43 -8.10 -12.29
CA HIS A 115 -19.09 -7.67 -11.95
C HIS A 115 -18.06 -8.69 -12.27
N HIS A 116 -17.06 -8.24 -13.01
CA HIS A 116 -15.82 -8.95 -13.20
C HIS A 116 -14.67 -8.16 -12.54
N SER A 117 -13.80 -8.87 -11.86
CA SER A 117 -12.52 -8.33 -11.34
C SER A 117 -11.74 -7.54 -12.42
N GLU A 118 -11.99 -7.86 -13.69
CA GLU A 118 -11.44 -7.15 -14.85
C GLU A 118 -11.91 -5.70 -14.96
N ALA A 119 -13.20 -5.41 -14.75
CA ALA A 119 -13.74 -4.04 -14.81
C ALA A 119 -13.11 -3.14 -13.73
N TRP A 120 -12.96 -3.67 -12.51
CA TRP A 120 -12.28 -3.00 -11.41
C TRP A 120 -10.82 -2.68 -11.72
N GLU A 121 -10.10 -3.62 -12.31
CA GLU A 121 -8.70 -3.43 -12.63
C GLU A 121 -8.48 -2.55 -13.87
N ASN A 122 -9.41 -2.58 -14.83
CA ASN A 122 -9.43 -1.65 -15.95
C ASN A 122 -9.62 -0.21 -15.45
N GLN A 123 -10.53 0.01 -14.50
CA GLN A 123 -10.74 1.32 -13.89
C GLN A 123 -9.46 1.80 -13.17
N LYS A 124 -8.79 0.96 -12.39
CA LYS A 124 -7.50 1.29 -11.78
C LYS A 124 -6.41 1.64 -12.82
N THR A 125 -6.47 1.01 -13.97
CA THR A 125 -5.51 1.27 -15.05
C THR A 125 -5.78 2.62 -15.72
N LEU A 126 -7.04 2.98 -15.92
CA LEU A 126 -7.46 4.28 -16.43
C LEU A 126 -7.07 5.41 -15.47
N GLU A 127 -7.34 5.26 -14.17
CA GLU A 127 -6.94 6.22 -13.13
C GLU A 127 -5.43 6.46 -13.11
N ARG A 128 -4.63 5.39 -13.25
CA ARG A 128 -3.17 5.49 -13.33
C ARG A 128 -2.71 6.27 -14.56
N LYS A 129 -3.30 6.00 -15.72
CA LYS A 129 -2.99 6.74 -16.95
C LYS A 129 -3.34 8.22 -16.85
N GLN A 130 -4.44 8.55 -16.15
CA GLN A 130 -4.84 9.94 -15.92
C GLN A 130 -3.91 10.67 -14.93
N LYS A 131 -3.46 10.00 -13.88
CA LYS A 131 -2.53 10.58 -12.89
C LYS A 131 -1.13 10.81 -13.45
N ASN A 132 -0.68 9.91 -14.31
CA ASN A 132 0.66 9.96 -14.90
C ASN A 132 0.57 10.59 -16.30
N LYS A 133 0.46 11.91 -16.37
CA LYS A 133 0.50 12.69 -17.63
C LYS A 133 1.86 12.69 -18.34
N GLY A 134 2.76 11.81 -17.97
CA GLY A 134 4.06 11.56 -18.60
C GLY A 134 4.25 10.07 -18.81
N SER A 135 5.17 9.67 -19.68
CA SER A 135 5.54 8.28 -19.98
C SER A 135 5.74 7.46 -18.71
N SER A 136 4.70 6.77 -18.24
CA SER A 136 4.85 5.82 -17.14
C SER A 136 4.94 4.41 -17.73
N GLY A 137 5.99 3.68 -17.37
CA GLY A 137 6.16 2.29 -17.74
C GLY A 137 5.04 1.42 -17.13
N THR A 138 4.81 0.27 -17.72
CA THR A 138 3.80 -0.72 -17.25
C THR A 138 3.95 -1.08 -15.77
N LEU A 139 5.18 -1.03 -15.26
CA LEU A 139 5.54 -1.44 -13.91
C LEU A 139 5.55 -0.28 -12.89
N ASP A 140 5.46 0.96 -13.34
CA ASP A 140 5.54 2.14 -12.48
C ASP A 140 4.40 2.21 -11.46
N GLY A 141 4.70 2.78 -10.29
CA GLY A 141 3.73 2.98 -9.21
C GLY A 141 3.39 1.70 -8.43
N VAL A 142 4.23 0.69 -8.46
CA VAL A 142 4.27 -0.37 -7.44
C VAL A 142 5.17 0.12 -6.31
N ALA A 143 4.60 0.25 -5.10
CA ALA A 143 5.35 0.78 -3.96
C ALA A 143 6.61 -0.04 -3.70
N LEU A 144 7.74 0.65 -3.52
CA LEU A 144 9.06 0.03 -3.30
C LEU A 144 9.15 -0.63 -1.92
N ALA A 145 8.47 -0.08 -0.94
CA ALA A 145 8.46 -0.57 0.45
C ALA A 145 7.59 -1.82 0.68
N LEU A 146 6.91 -2.34 -0.34
CA LEU A 146 6.16 -3.59 -0.20
C LEU A 146 7.12 -4.75 0.09
N PRO A 147 6.70 -5.74 0.93
CA PRO A 147 7.44 -7.00 1.06
C PRO A 147 7.74 -7.62 -0.30
N ALA A 148 8.94 -8.16 -0.47
CA ALA A 148 9.46 -8.59 -1.78
C ALA A 148 8.51 -9.51 -2.55
N LEU A 149 7.93 -10.51 -1.90
CA LEU A 149 6.98 -11.43 -2.53
C LEU A 149 5.68 -10.74 -2.96
N MET A 150 5.12 -9.87 -2.13
CA MET A 150 3.93 -9.08 -2.50
C MET A 150 4.22 -8.12 -3.66
N ARG A 151 5.42 -7.53 -3.67
CA ARG A 151 5.83 -6.65 -4.76
C ARG A 151 5.99 -7.44 -6.06
N SER A 152 6.66 -8.60 -6.01
CA SER A 152 6.83 -9.50 -7.15
C SER A 152 5.48 -9.95 -7.71
N GLU A 153 4.55 -10.39 -6.87
CA GLU A 153 3.19 -10.78 -7.30
C GLU A 153 2.48 -9.64 -8.04
N LYS A 154 2.57 -8.41 -7.52
CA LYS A 154 1.96 -7.23 -8.16
C LYS A 154 2.61 -6.91 -9.50
N LEU A 155 3.94 -7.03 -9.61
CA LEU A 155 4.67 -6.82 -10.85
C LEU A 155 4.29 -7.89 -11.89
N ILE A 156 4.27 -9.16 -11.52
CA ILE A 156 3.85 -10.27 -12.37
C ILE A 156 2.42 -10.07 -12.91
N LYS A 157 1.48 -9.71 -12.03
CA LYS A 157 0.10 -9.41 -12.44
C LYS A 157 0.03 -8.27 -13.47
N ARG A 158 0.91 -7.26 -13.35
CA ARG A 158 0.97 -6.15 -14.32
C ARG A 158 1.57 -6.55 -15.66
N VAL A 159 2.65 -7.33 -15.63
CA VAL A 159 3.31 -7.87 -16.83
C VAL A 159 2.32 -8.72 -17.64
N LYS A 160 1.62 -9.65 -17.00
CA LYS A 160 0.57 -10.47 -17.62
C LYS A 160 -0.50 -9.61 -18.28
N ARG A 161 -1.00 -8.58 -17.61
CA ARG A 161 -2.03 -7.68 -18.17
C ARG A 161 -1.53 -6.82 -19.31
N ALA A 162 -0.25 -6.54 -19.36
CA ALA A 162 0.36 -5.83 -20.49
C ALA A 162 0.56 -6.71 -21.73
N GLY A 163 0.17 -7.99 -21.66
CA GLY A 163 0.27 -8.94 -22.75
C GLY A 163 1.64 -9.62 -22.90
N TYR A 164 2.49 -9.49 -21.88
CA TYR A 164 3.75 -10.22 -21.88
C TYR A 164 3.52 -11.66 -21.43
N GLU A 165 4.05 -12.61 -22.16
CA GLU A 165 4.12 -13.99 -21.74
C GLU A 165 5.21 -14.16 -20.69
N LEU A 166 4.84 -14.82 -19.59
CA LEU A 166 5.80 -15.21 -18.56
C LEU A 166 6.39 -16.58 -18.93
N THR A 167 7.61 -16.80 -18.51
CA THR A 167 8.26 -18.12 -18.63
C THR A 167 7.37 -19.17 -17.96
N GLN A 168 7.11 -20.27 -18.68
CA GLN A 168 6.33 -21.38 -18.14
C GLN A 168 7.10 -22.04 -16.98
N PRO A 169 6.38 -22.52 -15.94
CA PRO A 169 7.01 -23.14 -14.78
C PRO A 169 7.99 -24.26 -15.14
N GLU A 170 7.70 -25.00 -16.22
CA GLU A 170 8.52 -26.10 -16.71
C GLU A 170 9.93 -25.65 -17.14
N HIS A 171 10.06 -24.45 -17.68
CA HIS A 171 11.33 -23.87 -18.10
C HIS A 171 12.06 -23.10 -16.99
N LEU A 172 11.40 -22.84 -15.84
CA LEU A 172 12.02 -22.11 -14.74
C LEU A 172 13.17 -22.90 -14.11
N LEU A 173 13.01 -24.20 -13.96
CA LEU A 173 14.02 -25.07 -13.38
C LEU A 173 15.27 -25.16 -14.27
N GLU A 174 15.08 -25.30 -15.58
CA GLU A 174 16.18 -25.32 -16.55
C GLU A 174 16.96 -24.02 -16.50
N ARG A 175 16.27 -22.87 -16.56
CA ARG A 175 16.90 -21.55 -16.45
C ARG A 175 17.60 -21.33 -15.13
N PHE A 176 17.07 -21.87 -14.05
CA PHE A 176 17.69 -21.81 -12.73
C PHE A 176 19.00 -22.63 -12.70
N GLN A 177 18.99 -23.84 -13.28
CA GLN A 177 20.18 -24.69 -13.39
C GLN A 177 21.27 -24.02 -14.24
N ASP A 178 20.91 -23.49 -15.42
CA ASP A 178 21.82 -22.76 -16.29
C ASP A 178 22.49 -21.58 -15.56
N LYS A 179 21.73 -20.84 -14.77
CA LYS A 179 22.28 -19.71 -14.01
C LYS A 179 23.18 -20.14 -12.86
N LEU A 180 22.85 -21.23 -12.17
CA LEU A 180 23.74 -21.81 -11.18
C LEU A 180 25.08 -22.23 -11.79
N GLU A 181 25.06 -22.88 -12.95
CA GLU A 181 26.26 -23.31 -13.65
C GLU A 181 27.12 -22.13 -14.12
N GLN A 182 26.50 -21.05 -14.63
CA GLN A 182 27.20 -19.86 -15.07
C GLN A 182 27.88 -19.12 -13.91
N ASN A 183 27.30 -19.14 -12.71
CA ASN A 183 27.85 -18.47 -11.52
C ASN A 183 28.84 -19.34 -10.70
N HIS A 184 29.05 -20.60 -11.07
CA HIS A 184 30.07 -21.47 -10.46
C HIS A 184 31.50 -21.20 -11.00
N SER A 185 31.68 -20.23 -11.89
CA SER A 185 33.02 -19.77 -12.28
C SER A 185 33.66 -18.98 -11.14
N PRO A 186 34.92 -19.23 -10.75
CA PRO A 186 35.55 -18.58 -9.61
C PRO A 186 35.67 -17.08 -9.86
N VAL A 187 34.86 -16.30 -9.16
CA VAL A 187 34.84 -14.83 -9.19
C VAL A 187 36.07 -14.30 -8.45
N LYS A 188 36.80 -13.39 -9.03
CA LYS A 188 37.87 -12.65 -8.37
C LYS A 188 37.28 -11.67 -7.34
N ASP A 189 37.85 -11.66 -6.16
CA ASP A 189 37.41 -11.17 -4.86
C ASP A 189 36.83 -9.73 -4.68
N ASN A 190 36.66 -8.91 -5.70
CA ASN A 190 36.37 -7.49 -5.51
C ASN A 190 34.94 -7.03 -5.89
N ASP A 191 34.05 -7.91 -6.39
CA ASP A 191 32.71 -7.52 -6.84
C ASP A 191 31.58 -8.43 -6.34
N GLN A 192 31.83 -9.20 -5.28
CA GLN A 192 30.93 -10.26 -4.82
C GLN A 192 29.57 -9.76 -4.29
N GLU A 193 29.54 -8.62 -3.64
CA GLU A 193 28.33 -8.09 -3.01
C GLU A 193 27.33 -7.56 -4.06
N SER A 194 27.78 -6.79 -5.03
CA SER A 194 26.96 -6.25 -6.13
C SER A 194 26.46 -7.34 -7.09
N GLN A 195 27.26 -8.39 -7.31
CA GLN A 195 26.86 -9.52 -8.15
C GLN A 195 25.85 -10.43 -7.45
N ASN A 196 25.95 -10.61 -6.12
CA ASN A 196 24.99 -11.38 -5.34
C ASN A 196 23.63 -10.70 -5.27
N GLU A 197 23.56 -9.38 -5.13
CA GLU A 197 22.31 -8.63 -5.15
C GLU A 197 21.60 -8.72 -6.50
N ASN A 198 22.33 -8.61 -7.59
CA ASN A 198 21.79 -8.76 -8.94
C ASN A 198 21.29 -10.19 -9.21
N TRP A 199 22.03 -11.22 -8.77
CA TRP A 199 21.67 -12.61 -8.93
C TRP A 199 20.41 -12.99 -8.14
N ILE A 200 20.29 -12.53 -6.89
CA ILE A 200 19.08 -12.73 -6.08
C ILE A 200 17.88 -12.03 -6.73
N GLY A 201 18.08 -10.79 -7.23
CA GLY A 201 17.04 -10.06 -7.95
C GLY A 201 16.54 -10.80 -9.18
N GLU A 202 17.45 -11.38 -9.98
CA GLU A 202 17.10 -12.15 -11.16
C GLU A 202 16.36 -13.47 -10.85
N LEU A 203 16.71 -14.13 -9.72
CA LEU A 203 15.99 -15.32 -9.25
C LEU A 203 14.51 -15.04 -8.91
N PHE A 204 14.21 -13.86 -8.37
CA PHE A 204 12.83 -13.47 -8.04
C PHE A 204 12.01 -13.05 -9.27
N PHE A 205 12.65 -12.79 -10.41
CA PHE A 205 11.99 -12.38 -11.66
C PHE A 205 11.99 -13.46 -12.75
N MET A 206 12.49 -14.65 -12.47
CA MET A 206 12.32 -15.82 -13.34
C MET A 206 10.97 -16.49 -13.13
#